data_c0b1a500307761e1f8ab766d2564bb31
#
_entry.id   c0b1a500307761e1f8ab766d2564bb31
#
_cell.length_a   1.000
_cell.length_b   1.000
_cell.length_c   1.000
_cell.angle_alpha   90.00
_cell.angle_beta   90.00
_cell.angle_gamma   90.00
#
_symmetry.space_group_name_H-M   'P 1'
#
loop_
_entity.id
_entity.type
_entity.pdbx_description
1 polymer ?
#
loop_
_entity_poly.entity_id
_entity_poly.type
_entity_poly.pdbx_seq_one_letter_code
_entity_poly.pdbx_strand_id
1 'polypeptide(L)'
;MTRRRVVRGLAGAAVIIAVVTAVSRVVGFGRVLVFSKTVGDTCLGDVYNTANLLPNVAFEVVAGGALASVVVPLLVGRFERDERAAASQTMSALLTWTLVVLVPVAVLLAVVAEPVVGVFLGGDDACGREAVELGARMVRVFAPQIPLYGVAVVFGGALQARRSYLASAAAPIVGSLVVIPAYLLFATVANGRTPLGELSTRAELILSVGTTLGVVGLAAATVLPALRRSTRVPYRPTLRFPPGYAGRARSLALAGLAAFLAQQGAALVVAWLANRRGGEGAFTLYTWAWQLYLLPYAVLAVPLATSAFGRLASAVEAGDDHAYARTAASTTRMVVLASAAGAAALAAASLPVARTFVLGPGSGTAGPLAAGLVAFAPGLVGYGLVAHLGRALYAHHRGRAAAVATVTGWAVVVLVDIALVLRSDGGNVVQALGWGNSAGMVVGGALLVAATVRVAGGNAMAGVARTTVVALAGAAVGGLAGYQVGQVFADASFGTALLGAIAASVVALTLLAGVVAIGDRGTARSILRR
;
A
#
# COMPACT_ATOMS: atom_id res chain seq x y z
N MET A 1 0.98 22.13 -34.47
CA MET A 1 0.03 21.92 -33.35
C MET A 1 0.35 22.90 -32.24
N THR A 2 -0.55 23.80 -31.86
CA THR A 2 -0.29 24.86 -30.88
C THR A 2 -0.06 24.32 -29.50
N ARG A 3 0.95 24.83 -28.77
CA ARG A 3 1.34 24.49 -27.39
C ARG A 3 0.15 24.38 -26.41
N ARG A 4 -0.92 25.17 -26.63
CA ARG A 4 -2.18 25.10 -25.87
C ARG A 4 -2.99 23.81 -26.08
N ARG A 5 -2.98 23.18 -27.26
CA ARG A 5 -3.68 21.89 -27.50
C ARG A 5 -2.96 20.73 -26.82
N VAL A 6 -1.63 20.75 -26.82
CA VAL A 6 -0.81 19.72 -26.13
C VAL A 6 -1.00 19.81 -24.61
N VAL A 7 -0.99 21.01 -24.04
CA VAL A 7 -1.21 21.22 -22.59
C VAL A 7 -2.62 20.81 -22.17
N ARG A 8 -3.66 21.12 -22.96
CA ARG A 8 -5.04 20.65 -22.68
C ARG A 8 -5.17 19.12 -22.79
N GLY A 9 -4.50 18.49 -23.72
CA GLY A 9 -4.48 17.02 -23.85
C GLY A 9 -3.78 16.34 -22.67
N LEU A 10 -2.66 16.89 -22.19
CA LEU A 10 -1.94 16.38 -21.02
C LEU A 10 -2.75 16.56 -19.72
N ALA A 11 -3.38 17.72 -19.54
CA ALA A 11 -4.25 17.97 -18.38
C ALA A 11 -5.46 17.03 -18.36
N GLY A 12 -6.10 16.79 -19.51
CA GLY A 12 -7.20 15.84 -19.65
C GLY A 12 -6.78 14.40 -19.31
N ALA A 13 -5.63 13.95 -19.81
CA ALA A 13 -5.10 12.63 -19.50
C ALA A 13 -4.79 12.47 -18.00
N ALA A 14 -4.22 13.50 -17.36
CA ALA A 14 -3.94 13.49 -15.92
C ALA A 14 -5.24 13.38 -15.09
N VAL A 15 -6.29 14.11 -15.46
CA VAL A 15 -7.61 14.03 -14.80
C VAL A 15 -8.20 12.63 -14.95
N ILE A 16 -8.18 12.03 -16.14
CA ILE A 16 -8.70 10.67 -16.36
C ILE A 16 -7.94 9.66 -15.48
N ILE A 17 -6.61 9.74 -15.43
CA ILE A 17 -5.81 8.84 -14.59
C ILE A 17 -6.17 9.03 -13.11
N ALA A 18 -6.33 10.27 -12.64
CA ALA A 18 -6.71 10.56 -11.27
C ALA A 18 -8.10 9.98 -10.93
N VAL A 19 -9.08 10.15 -11.81
CA VAL A 19 -10.43 9.59 -11.65
C VAL A 19 -10.40 8.07 -11.63
N VAL A 20 -9.71 7.42 -12.57
CA VAL A 20 -9.59 5.95 -12.62
C VAL A 20 -8.87 5.43 -11.37
N THR A 21 -7.84 6.13 -10.89
CA THR A 21 -7.15 5.76 -9.64
C THR A 21 -8.09 5.88 -8.44
N ALA A 22 -8.89 6.95 -8.35
CA ALA A 22 -9.88 7.12 -7.28
C ALA A 22 -10.94 6.01 -7.33
N VAL A 23 -11.51 5.72 -8.50
CA VAL A 23 -12.45 4.60 -8.70
C VAL A 23 -11.82 3.27 -8.31
N SER A 24 -10.56 3.04 -8.66
CA SER A 24 -9.81 1.84 -8.27
C SER A 24 -9.72 1.69 -6.75
N ARG A 25 -9.51 2.79 -6.02
CA ARG A 25 -9.48 2.78 -4.54
C ARG A 25 -10.85 2.47 -3.95
N VAL A 26 -11.90 3.08 -4.49
CA VAL A 26 -13.29 2.82 -4.04
C VAL A 26 -13.68 1.37 -4.29
N VAL A 27 -13.42 0.83 -5.48
CA VAL A 27 -13.72 -0.58 -5.80
C VAL A 27 -12.88 -1.53 -4.95
N GLY A 28 -11.59 -1.22 -4.73
CA GLY A 28 -10.71 -1.98 -3.84
C GLY A 28 -11.23 -1.98 -2.40
N PHE A 29 -11.67 -0.85 -1.88
CA PHE A 29 -12.31 -0.75 -0.58
C PHE A 29 -13.62 -1.55 -0.52
N GLY A 30 -14.46 -1.44 -1.55
CA GLY A 30 -15.70 -2.24 -1.67
C GLY A 30 -15.42 -3.74 -1.62
N ARG A 31 -14.34 -4.21 -2.26
CA ARG A 31 -13.90 -5.62 -2.18
C ARG A 31 -13.60 -6.04 -0.73
N VAL A 32 -12.87 -5.21 0.03
CA VAL A 32 -12.55 -5.50 1.44
C VAL A 32 -13.82 -5.54 2.28
N LEU A 33 -14.75 -4.62 2.02
CA LEU A 33 -16.03 -4.57 2.72
C LEU A 33 -16.92 -5.79 2.40
N VAL A 34 -16.93 -6.26 1.14
CA VAL A 34 -17.62 -7.51 0.78
C VAL A 34 -16.97 -8.70 1.50
N PHE A 35 -15.63 -8.77 1.52
CA PHE A 35 -14.91 -9.80 2.27
C PHE A 35 -15.29 -9.80 3.76
N SER A 36 -15.36 -8.63 4.39
CA SER A 36 -15.75 -8.51 5.80
C SER A 36 -17.18 -9.00 6.06
N LYS A 37 -18.08 -8.90 5.07
CA LYS A 37 -19.48 -9.35 5.19
C LYS A 37 -19.67 -10.84 4.87
N THR A 38 -18.76 -11.44 4.14
CA THR A 38 -18.90 -12.83 3.65
C THR A 38 -18.01 -13.80 4.42
N VAL A 39 -16.76 -13.43 4.66
CA VAL A 39 -15.77 -14.24 5.38
C VAL A 39 -15.56 -13.74 6.81
N GLY A 40 -15.41 -12.44 7.02
CA GLY A 40 -15.30 -11.80 8.34
C GLY A 40 -13.92 -11.93 8.97
N ASP A 41 -13.86 -11.51 10.23
CA ASP A 41 -12.71 -11.63 11.14
C ASP A 41 -12.76 -12.96 11.91
N THR A 42 -12.56 -14.04 11.17
CA THR A 42 -12.70 -15.42 11.62
C THR A 42 -11.42 -16.21 11.35
N CYS A 43 -11.34 -17.44 11.87
CA CYS A 43 -10.26 -18.36 11.52
C CYS A 43 -10.11 -18.53 10.01
N LEU A 44 -11.21 -18.63 9.26
CA LEU A 44 -11.18 -18.70 7.80
C LEU A 44 -10.59 -17.41 7.19
N GLY A 45 -10.93 -16.25 7.76
CA GLY A 45 -10.36 -14.96 7.35
C GLY A 45 -8.86 -14.90 7.54
N ASP A 46 -8.36 -15.35 8.68
CA ASP A 46 -6.92 -15.39 8.98
C ASP A 46 -6.17 -16.37 8.09
N VAL A 47 -6.72 -17.57 7.88
CA VAL A 47 -6.16 -18.56 6.95
C VAL A 47 -6.07 -17.99 5.54
N TYR A 48 -7.17 -17.40 5.04
CA TYR A 48 -7.20 -16.80 3.70
C TYR A 48 -6.20 -15.64 3.55
N ASN A 49 -6.16 -14.70 4.51
CA ASN A 49 -5.25 -13.56 4.45
C ASN A 49 -3.79 -13.99 4.57
N THR A 50 -3.48 -14.98 5.43
CA THR A 50 -2.13 -15.54 5.56
C THR A 50 -1.71 -16.25 4.28
N ALA A 51 -2.57 -17.10 3.71
CA ALA A 51 -2.29 -17.79 2.47
C ALA A 51 -2.07 -16.82 1.30
N ASN A 52 -2.84 -15.73 1.24
CA ASN A 52 -2.72 -14.72 0.19
C ASN A 52 -1.53 -13.76 0.40
N LEU A 53 -1.07 -13.56 1.65
CA LEU A 53 0.12 -12.76 1.94
C LEU A 53 1.38 -13.33 1.29
N LEU A 54 1.57 -14.65 1.33
CA LEU A 54 2.81 -15.30 0.88
C LEU A 54 3.14 -15.04 -0.59
N PRO A 55 2.24 -15.27 -1.57
CA PRO A 55 2.49 -14.91 -2.96
C PRO A 55 2.60 -13.39 -3.18
N ASN A 56 1.87 -12.58 -2.39
CA ASN A 56 1.99 -11.13 -2.48
C ASN A 56 3.37 -10.63 -2.02
N VAL A 57 3.94 -11.19 -0.96
CA VAL A 57 5.30 -10.86 -0.50
C VAL A 57 6.33 -11.23 -1.57
N ALA A 58 6.24 -12.42 -2.15
CA ALA A 58 7.13 -12.83 -3.24
C ALA A 58 7.02 -11.88 -4.45
N PHE A 59 5.80 -11.47 -4.80
CA PHE A 59 5.53 -10.50 -5.85
C PHE A 59 6.14 -9.12 -5.52
N GLU A 60 5.86 -8.56 -4.34
CA GLU A 60 6.33 -7.23 -3.96
C GLU A 60 7.87 -7.13 -3.94
N VAL A 61 8.55 -8.17 -3.47
CA VAL A 61 10.01 -8.21 -3.47
C VAL A 61 10.58 -8.19 -4.89
N VAL A 62 10.05 -9.02 -5.78
CA VAL A 62 10.61 -9.17 -7.13
C VAL A 62 10.03 -8.14 -8.09
N ALA A 63 8.73 -7.94 -8.09
CA ALA A 63 8.05 -7.08 -9.05
C ALA A 63 7.97 -5.63 -8.59
N GLY A 64 7.65 -5.36 -7.32
CA GLY A 64 7.60 -4.02 -6.74
C GLY A 64 8.99 -3.40 -6.61
N GLY A 65 9.93 -4.15 -6.03
CA GLY A 65 11.30 -3.69 -5.81
C GLY A 65 12.16 -3.66 -7.08
N ALA A 66 12.27 -4.79 -7.78
CA ALA A 66 13.20 -4.94 -8.88
C ALA A 66 12.63 -4.52 -10.25
N LEU A 67 11.46 -5.07 -10.63
CA LEU A 67 10.93 -4.85 -11.99
C LEU A 67 10.35 -3.45 -12.21
N ALA A 68 9.60 -2.91 -11.26
CA ALA A 68 8.97 -1.59 -11.41
C ALA A 68 10.01 -0.47 -11.60
N SER A 69 11.16 -0.57 -10.92
CA SER A 69 12.26 0.38 -11.05
C SER A 69 13.05 0.24 -12.36
N VAL A 70 12.93 -0.89 -13.06
CA VAL A 70 13.75 -1.25 -14.24
C VAL A 70 12.96 -1.11 -15.54
N VAL A 71 11.70 -1.57 -15.59
CA VAL A 71 10.93 -1.71 -16.84
C VAL A 71 10.73 -0.37 -17.54
N VAL A 72 10.20 0.63 -16.83
CA VAL A 72 9.89 1.94 -17.44
C VAL A 72 11.16 2.67 -17.91
N PRO A 73 12.22 2.84 -17.09
CA PRO A 73 13.43 3.54 -17.53
C PRO A 73 14.17 2.88 -18.69
N LEU A 74 14.11 1.55 -18.80
CA LEU A 74 14.77 0.84 -19.89
C LEU A 74 13.98 0.92 -21.22
N LEU A 75 12.66 1.10 -21.17
CA LEU A 75 11.81 1.11 -22.36
C LEU A 75 11.51 2.51 -22.89
N VAL A 76 11.37 3.53 -22.03
CA VAL A 76 10.99 4.90 -22.44
C VAL A 76 11.93 5.45 -23.50
N GLY A 77 13.24 5.46 -23.28
CA GLY A 77 14.21 6.02 -24.23
C GLY A 77 14.27 5.30 -25.59
N ARG A 78 13.87 4.02 -25.62
CA ARG A 78 13.82 3.24 -26.87
C ARG A 78 12.58 3.52 -27.69
N PHE A 79 11.43 3.67 -27.02
CA PHE A 79 10.20 4.06 -27.69
C PHE A 79 10.27 5.50 -28.22
N GLU A 80 10.93 6.41 -27.51
CA GLU A 80 11.14 7.80 -27.96
C GLU A 80 12.07 7.89 -29.18
N ARG A 81 13.05 6.99 -29.32
CA ARG A 81 13.95 6.89 -30.47
C ARG A 81 13.44 5.97 -31.59
N ASP A 82 12.23 5.45 -31.49
CA ASP A 82 11.61 4.45 -32.39
C ASP A 82 12.47 3.18 -32.62
N GLU A 83 13.29 2.81 -31.63
CA GLU A 83 14.14 1.62 -31.64
C GLU A 83 13.31 0.36 -31.35
N ARG A 84 12.36 0.01 -32.20
CA ARG A 84 11.37 -1.07 -31.98
C ARG A 84 12.01 -2.44 -31.75
N ALA A 85 13.05 -2.78 -32.50
CA ALA A 85 13.75 -4.07 -32.34
C ALA A 85 14.41 -4.18 -30.98
N ALA A 86 15.09 -3.13 -30.54
CA ALA A 86 15.77 -3.10 -29.24
C ALA A 86 14.77 -3.02 -28.06
N ALA A 87 13.63 -2.32 -28.25
CA ALA A 87 12.54 -2.32 -27.28
C ALA A 87 11.93 -3.73 -27.14
N SER A 88 11.70 -4.42 -28.27
CA SER A 88 11.21 -5.80 -28.28
C SER A 88 12.18 -6.75 -27.59
N GLN A 89 13.46 -6.68 -27.87
CA GLN A 89 14.47 -7.50 -27.22
C GLN A 89 14.53 -7.22 -25.70
N THR A 90 14.50 -5.95 -25.29
CA THR A 90 14.51 -5.57 -23.87
C THR A 90 13.28 -6.10 -23.14
N MET A 91 12.09 -5.94 -23.71
CA MET A 91 10.85 -6.45 -23.15
C MET A 91 10.85 -7.97 -23.08
N SER A 92 11.32 -8.64 -24.12
CA SER A 92 11.42 -10.09 -24.17
C SER A 92 12.40 -10.63 -23.10
N ALA A 93 13.55 -9.97 -22.93
CA ALA A 93 14.50 -10.33 -21.88
C ALA A 93 13.90 -10.14 -20.48
N LEU A 94 13.25 -8.99 -20.22
CA LEU A 94 12.59 -8.73 -18.95
C LEU A 94 11.51 -9.77 -18.63
N LEU A 95 10.66 -10.09 -19.60
CA LEU A 95 9.58 -11.07 -19.41
C LEU A 95 10.15 -12.48 -19.21
N THR A 96 11.16 -12.88 -19.98
CA THR A 96 11.80 -14.18 -19.84
C THR A 96 12.47 -14.32 -18.47
N TRP A 97 13.24 -13.32 -18.02
CA TRP A 97 13.84 -13.32 -16.68
C TRP A 97 12.78 -13.34 -15.58
N THR A 98 11.71 -12.60 -15.74
CA THR A 98 10.57 -12.59 -14.81
C THR A 98 10.00 -14.01 -14.64
N LEU A 99 9.73 -14.70 -15.75
CA LEU A 99 9.19 -16.06 -15.69
C LEU A 99 10.19 -17.08 -15.17
N VAL A 100 11.47 -17.01 -15.60
CA VAL A 100 12.54 -17.91 -15.13
C VAL A 100 12.78 -17.80 -13.62
N VAL A 101 12.57 -16.63 -13.03
CA VAL A 101 12.71 -16.43 -11.58
C VAL A 101 11.41 -16.75 -10.85
N LEU A 102 10.26 -16.23 -11.31
CA LEU A 102 9.02 -16.30 -10.55
C LEU A 102 8.30 -17.64 -10.65
N VAL A 103 8.46 -18.40 -11.76
CA VAL A 103 7.87 -19.74 -11.87
C VAL A 103 8.51 -20.72 -10.87
N PRO A 104 9.86 -20.85 -10.78
CA PRO A 104 10.47 -21.67 -9.74
C PRO A 104 10.09 -21.23 -8.31
N VAL A 105 10.01 -19.92 -8.03
CA VAL A 105 9.56 -19.41 -6.72
C VAL A 105 8.12 -19.85 -6.42
N ALA A 106 7.22 -19.76 -7.40
CA ALA A 106 5.85 -20.23 -7.25
C ALA A 106 5.76 -21.75 -7.02
N VAL A 107 6.51 -22.53 -7.78
CA VAL A 107 6.59 -23.99 -7.60
C VAL A 107 7.16 -24.34 -6.22
N LEU A 108 8.26 -23.69 -5.83
CA LEU A 108 8.85 -23.91 -4.51
C LEU A 108 7.86 -23.60 -3.40
N LEU A 109 7.18 -22.43 -3.46
CA LEU A 109 6.16 -22.05 -2.47
C LEU A 109 5.02 -23.08 -2.43
N ALA A 110 4.56 -23.59 -3.57
CA ALA A 110 3.51 -24.60 -3.62
C ALA A 110 3.95 -25.94 -2.99
N VAL A 111 5.22 -26.35 -3.19
CA VAL A 111 5.79 -27.57 -2.60
C VAL A 111 5.96 -27.45 -1.09
N VAL A 112 6.49 -26.31 -0.62
CA VAL A 112 6.74 -26.07 0.80
C VAL A 112 5.57 -25.35 1.50
N ALA A 113 4.36 -25.36 0.91
CA ALA A 113 3.21 -24.61 1.42
C ALA A 113 2.86 -24.97 2.87
N GLU A 114 2.82 -26.26 3.19
CA GLU A 114 2.41 -26.72 4.52
C GLU A 114 3.40 -26.30 5.63
N PRO A 115 4.71 -26.57 5.55
CA PRO A 115 5.64 -26.10 6.57
C PRO A 115 5.70 -24.57 6.66
N VAL A 116 5.55 -23.84 5.54
CA VAL A 116 5.56 -22.37 5.56
C VAL A 116 4.30 -21.85 6.24
N VAL A 117 3.12 -22.34 5.89
CA VAL A 117 1.85 -21.95 6.54
C VAL A 117 1.87 -22.34 8.03
N GLY A 118 2.44 -23.51 8.37
CA GLY A 118 2.61 -23.96 9.75
C GLY A 118 3.43 -23.00 10.63
N VAL A 119 4.37 -22.24 10.06
CA VAL A 119 5.07 -21.17 10.79
C VAL A 119 4.11 -20.10 11.29
N PHE A 120 3.12 -19.73 10.48
CA PHE A 120 2.17 -18.67 10.80
C PHE A 120 0.96 -19.15 11.58
N LEU A 121 0.37 -20.28 11.20
CA LEU A 121 -0.92 -20.79 11.68
C LEU A 121 -0.80 -22.07 12.53
N GLY A 122 0.41 -22.61 12.73
CA GLY A 122 0.61 -23.82 13.53
C GLY A 122 0.88 -23.49 14.99
N GLY A 123 0.43 -24.35 15.92
CA GLY A 123 0.59 -24.24 17.37
C GLY A 123 -0.70 -24.54 18.11
N ASP A 124 -0.78 -24.14 19.39
CA ASP A 124 -1.98 -24.24 20.22
C ASP A 124 -2.96 -23.07 19.96
N ASP A 125 -3.00 -22.59 18.72
CA ASP A 125 -3.76 -21.41 18.30
C ASP A 125 -5.28 -21.70 18.25
N ALA A 126 -6.08 -20.64 18.34
CA ALA A 126 -7.54 -20.69 18.33
C ALA A 126 -8.14 -21.41 17.09
N CYS A 127 -7.39 -21.48 15.97
CA CYS A 127 -7.87 -22.03 14.71
C CYS A 127 -7.47 -23.51 14.44
N GLY A 128 -6.60 -24.08 15.26
CA GLY A 128 -6.23 -25.50 15.22
C GLY A 128 -5.44 -25.96 13.99
N ARG A 129 -5.19 -27.28 13.91
CA ARG A 129 -4.40 -27.90 12.84
C ARG A 129 -5.05 -27.77 11.46
N GLU A 130 -6.38 -27.76 11.40
CA GLU A 130 -7.15 -27.61 10.16
C GLU A 130 -6.84 -26.31 9.41
N ALA A 131 -6.47 -25.24 10.14
CA ALA A 131 -6.03 -23.98 9.56
C ALA A 131 -4.76 -24.12 8.72
N VAL A 132 -3.81 -24.93 9.16
CA VAL A 132 -2.56 -25.19 8.42
C VAL A 132 -2.83 -25.96 7.13
N GLU A 133 -3.65 -27.00 7.21
CA GLU A 133 -3.99 -27.84 6.04
C GLU A 133 -4.76 -27.03 4.99
N LEU A 134 -5.79 -26.28 5.42
CA LEU A 134 -6.59 -25.42 4.54
C LEU A 134 -5.72 -24.32 3.93
N GLY A 135 -4.90 -23.63 4.75
CA GLY A 135 -3.99 -22.59 4.30
C GLY A 135 -2.97 -23.10 3.28
N ALA A 136 -2.42 -24.31 3.49
CA ALA A 136 -1.50 -24.93 2.53
C ALA A 136 -2.16 -25.25 1.19
N ARG A 137 -3.42 -25.75 1.21
CA ARG A 137 -4.20 -25.96 -0.03
C ARG A 137 -4.44 -24.62 -0.75
N MET A 138 -4.85 -23.57 -0.03
CA MET A 138 -5.05 -22.23 -0.60
C MET A 138 -3.76 -21.66 -1.18
N VAL A 139 -2.61 -21.79 -0.50
CA VAL A 139 -1.30 -21.34 -1.02
C VAL A 139 -0.96 -22.03 -2.34
N ARG A 140 -1.22 -23.31 -2.49
CA ARG A 140 -1.00 -24.04 -3.77
C ARG A 140 -1.83 -23.45 -4.91
N VAL A 141 -3.07 -23.02 -4.64
CA VAL A 141 -3.94 -22.34 -5.62
C VAL A 141 -3.51 -20.90 -5.87
N PHE A 142 -2.92 -20.22 -4.89
CA PHE A 142 -2.44 -18.85 -5.01
C PHE A 142 -1.02 -18.74 -5.61
N ALA A 143 -0.19 -19.79 -5.52
CA ALA A 143 1.19 -19.76 -6.03
C ALA A 143 1.30 -19.31 -7.51
N PRO A 144 0.40 -19.70 -8.44
CA PRO A 144 0.40 -19.19 -9.82
C PRO A 144 0.19 -17.67 -9.95
N GLN A 145 -0.28 -16.98 -8.92
CA GLN A 145 -0.41 -15.52 -8.92
C GLN A 145 0.95 -14.83 -9.03
N ILE A 146 2.02 -15.44 -8.49
CA ILE A 146 3.38 -14.88 -8.49
C ILE A 146 3.86 -14.56 -9.91
N PRO A 147 3.94 -15.50 -10.86
CA PRO A 147 4.32 -15.19 -12.24
C PRO A 147 3.30 -14.31 -12.96
N LEU A 148 1.99 -14.42 -12.67
CA LEU A 148 0.96 -13.58 -13.27
C LEU A 148 1.15 -12.10 -12.90
N TYR A 149 1.44 -11.79 -11.66
CA TYR A 149 1.79 -10.43 -11.23
C TYR A 149 3.04 -9.92 -11.95
N GLY A 150 4.09 -10.74 -12.08
CA GLY A 150 5.30 -10.37 -12.81
C GLY A 150 5.01 -10.01 -14.26
N VAL A 151 4.19 -10.80 -14.95
CA VAL A 151 3.71 -10.52 -16.30
C VAL A 151 2.95 -9.18 -16.34
N ALA A 152 2.04 -8.95 -15.39
CA ALA A 152 1.26 -7.71 -15.31
C ALA A 152 2.16 -6.47 -15.15
N VAL A 153 3.23 -6.55 -14.33
CA VAL A 153 4.19 -5.45 -14.13
C VAL A 153 4.99 -5.15 -15.41
N VAL A 154 5.50 -6.18 -16.10
CA VAL A 154 6.28 -5.99 -17.34
C VAL A 154 5.41 -5.35 -18.43
N PHE A 155 4.20 -5.86 -18.67
CA PHE A 155 3.29 -5.30 -19.67
C PHE A 155 2.75 -3.93 -19.25
N GLY A 156 2.40 -3.75 -17.97
CA GLY A 156 1.98 -2.48 -17.41
C GLY A 156 3.06 -1.39 -17.56
N GLY A 157 4.32 -1.72 -17.27
CA GLY A 157 5.47 -0.84 -17.47
C GLY A 157 5.71 -0.51 -18.95
N ALA A 158 5.55 -1.47 -19.86
CA ALA A 158 5.65 -1.24 -21.29
C ALA A 158 4.54 -0.30 -21.80
N LEU A 159 3.30 -0.43 -21.31
CA LEU A 159 2.20 0.49 -21.61
C LEU A 159 2.48 1.90 -21.06
N GLN A 160 2.99 2.01 -19.84
CA GLN A 160 3.37 3.31 -19.24
C GLN A 160 4.50 3.97 -20.04
N ALA A 161 5.53 3.22 -20.46
CA ALA A 161 6.62 3.71 -21.29
C ALA A 161 6.12 4.26 -22.65
N ARG A 162 4.97 3.78 -23.12
CA ARG A 162 4.27 4.28 -24.31
C ARG A 162 3.21 5.35 -24.01
N ARG A 163 3.18 5.89 -22.80
CA ARG A 163 2.21 6.89 -22.32
C ARG A 163 0.75 6.39 -22.33
N SER A 164 0.54 5.06 -22.34
CA SER A 164 -0.78 4.42 -22.24
C SER A 164 -1.07 4.04 -20.79
N TYR A 165 -1.35 5.03 -19.94
CA TYR A 165 -1.49 4.86 -18.49
C TYR A 165 -2.82 4.25 -18.05
N LEU A 166 -3.87 4.39 -18.87
CA LEU A 166 -5.23 4.02 -18.50
C LEU A 166 -5.37 2.53 -18.17
N ALA A 167 -4.77 1.66 -18.98
CA ALA A 167 -4.85 0.21 -18.78
C ALA A 167 -4.18 -0.22 -17.46
N SER A 168 -2.99 0.32 -17.17
CA SER A 168 -2.29 0.05 -15.90
C SER A 168 -3.06 0.59 -14.68
N ALA A 169 -3.70 1.75 -14.81
CA ALA A 169 -4.50 2.33 -13.72
C ALA A 169 -5.82 1.56 -13.49
N ALA A 170 -6.40 0.98 -14.55
CA ALA A 170 -7.64 0.21 -14.49
C ALA A 170 -7.45 -1.26 -14.07
N ALA A 171 -6.24 -1.81 -14.18
CA ALA A 171 -5.98 -3.22 -13.90
C ALA A 171 -6.46 -3.69 -12.51
N PRO A 172 -6.24 -2.95 -11.39
CA PRO A 172 -6.75 -3.35 -10.08
C PRO A 172 -8.29 -3.34 -9.99
N ILE A 173 -8.96 -2.50 -10.80
CA ILE A 173 -10.44 -2.50 -10.87
C ILE A 173 -10.92 -3.83 -11.44
N VAL A 174 -10.33 -4.28 -12.56
CA VAL A 174 -10.69 -5.55 -13.21
C VAL A 174 -10.47 -6.71 -12.25
N GLY A 175 -9.33 -6.76 -11.56
CA GLY A 175 -9.06 -7.78 -10.54
C GLY A 175 -10.13 -7.79 -9.45
N SER A 176 -10.48 -6.64 -8.90
CA SER A 176 -11.49 -6.54 -7.83
C SER A 176 -12.89 -6.92 -8.32
N LEU A 177 -13.27 -6.56 -9.56
CA LEU A 177 -14.56 -6.93 -10.16
C LEU A 177 -14.71 -8.44 -10.40
N VAL A 178 -13.61 -9.19 -10.49
CA VAL A 178 -13.62 -10.67 -10.57
C VAL A 178 -13.69 -11.28 -9.16
N VAL A 179 -12.98 -10.72 -8.19
CA VAL A 179 -12.92 -11.25 -6.82
C VAL A 179 -14.23 -11.01 -6.05
N ILE A 180 -14.88 -9.85 -6.21
CA ILE A 180 -16.13 -9.53 -5.50
C ILE A 180 -17.22 -10.58 -5.76
N PRO A 181 -17.54 -10.98 -7.00
CA PRO A 181 -18.49 -12.08 -7.26
C PRO A 181 -18.10 -13.41 -6.62
N ALA A 182 -16.79 -13.71 -6.53
CA ALA A 182 -16.35 -14.93 -5.86
C ALA A 182 -16.68 -14.91 -4.35
N TYR A 183 -16.48 -13.79 -3.68
CA TYR A 183 -16.87 -13.64 -2.27
C TYR A 183 -18.38 -13.74 -2.08
N LEU A 184 -19.18 -13.11 -2.96
CA LEU A 184 -20.62 -13.20 -2.91
C LEU A 184 -21.12 -14.64 -3.20
N LEU A 185 -20.49 -15.34 -4.14
CA LEU A 185 -20.79 -16.74 -4.43
C LEU A 185 -20.42 -17.65 -3.24
N PHE A 186 -19.27 -17.38 -2.58
CA PHE A 186 -18.92 -18.08 -1.34
C PHE A 186 -20.02 -17.96 -0.30
N ALA A 187 -20.58 -16.76 -0.09
CA ALA A 187 -21.63 -16.51 0.89
C ALA A 187 -22.94 -17.29 0.60
N THR A 188 -23.13 -17.84 -0.60
CA THR A 188 -24.30 -18.69 -0.93
C THR A 188 -24.11 -20.16 -0.55
N VAL A 189 -22.86 -20.60 -0.30
CA VAL A 189 -22.53 -22.03 -0.04
C VAL A 189 -21.91 -22.25 1.34
N ALA A 190 -21.38 -21.21 1.97
CA ALA A 190 -20.78 -21.24 3.30
C ALA A 190 -20.79 -19.82 3.90
N ASN A 191 -20.33 -19.70 5.14
CA ASN A 191 -20.08 -18.41 5.78
C ASN A 191 -18.78 -18.49 6.58
N GLY A 192 -18.29 -17.35 7.05
CA GLY A 192 -17.01 -17.27 7.77
C GLY A 192 -16.99 -18.01 9.12
N ARG A 193 -18.14 -18.37 9.69
CA ARG A 193 -18.26 -19.16 10.93
C ARG A 193 -18.31 -20.67 10.69
N THR A 194 -18.36 -21.12 9.43
CA THR A 194 -18.28 -22.54 9.12
C THR A 194 -16.98 -23.09 9.69
N PRO A 195 -17.01 -24.13 10.57
CA PRO A 195 -15.81 -24.75 11.08
C PRO A 195 -14.88 -25.16 9.93
N LEU A 196 -13.56 -24.99 10.10
CA LEU A 196 -12.61 -25.23 9.02
C LEU A 196 -12.64 -26.68 8.51
N GLY A 197 -12.87 -27.65 9.40
CA GLY A 197 -13.00 -29.06 9.05
C GLY A 197 -14.31 -29.41 8.32
N GLU A 198 -15.34 -28.59 8.44
CA GLU A 198 -16.64 -28.77 7.76
C GLU A 198 -16.73 -27.95 6.46
N LEU A 199 -15.71 -27.14 6.16
CA LEU A 199 -15.70 -26.31 4.95
C LEU A 199 -15.63 -27.19 3.71
N SER A 200 -16.68 -27.14 2.88
CA SER A 200 -16.72 -27.93 1.66
C SER A 200 -15.62 -27.53 0.69
N THR A 201 -15.05 -28.50 -0.04
CA THR A 201 -14.06 -28.25 -1.11
C THR A 201 -14.57 -27.21 -2.12
N ARG A 202 -15.89 -27.20 -2.39
CA ARG A 202 -16.50 -26.21 -3.28
C ARG A 202 -16.36 -24.78 -2.72
N ALA A 203 -16.61 -24.58 -1.44
CA ALA A 203 -16.48 -23.27 -0.80
C ALA A 203 -15.01 -22.80 -0.78
N GLU A 204 -14.08 -23.70 -0.44
CA GLU A 204 -12.63 -23.44 -0.50
C GLU A 204 -12.18 -23.02 -1.91
N LEU A 205 -12.60 -23.76 -2.95
CA LEU A 205 -12.22 -23.45 -4.33
C LEU A 205 -12.84 -22.15 -4.83
N ILE A 206 -14.07 -21.81 -4.44
CA ILE A 206 -14.69 -20.53 -4.79
C ILE A 206 -13.83 -19.37 -4.28
N LEU A 207 -13.36 -19.41 -3.02
CA LEU A 207 -12.50 -18.36 -2.46
C LEU A 207 -11.12 -18.35 -3.13
N SER A 208 -10.46 -19.49 -3.19
CA SER A 208 -9.06 -19.57 -3.62
C SER A 208 -8.91 -19.38 -5.14
N VAL A 209 -9.68 -20.10 -5.95
CA VAL A 209 -9.68 -19.95 -7.42
C VAL A 209 -10.24 -18.59 -7.82
N GLY A 210 -11.34 -18.13 -7.18
CA GLY A 210 -11.91 -16.81 -7.45
C GLY A 210 -10.90 -15.67 -7.24
N THR A 211 -10.08 -15.75 -6.20
CA THR A 211 -9.00 -14.79 -5.95
C THR A 211 -7.90 -14.89 -7.01
N THR A 212 -7.48 -16.09 -7.38
CA THR A 212 -6.49 -16.29 -8.45
C THR A 212 -7.01 -15.79 -9.81
N LEU A 213 -8.29 -16.02 -10.13
CA LEU A 213 -8.93 -15.45 -11.33
C LEU A 213 -8.95 -13.91 -11.30
N GLY A 214 -9.06 -13.29 -10.12
CA GLY A 214 -8.90 -11.85 -9.98
C GLY A 214 -7.52 -11.37 -10.43
N VAL A 215 -6.45 -12.10 -10.10
CA VAL A 215 -5.10 -11.80 -10.58
C VAL A 215 -4.94 -12.07 -12.07
N VAL A 216 -5.58 -13.12 -12.61
CA VAL A 216 -5.66 -13.34 -14.06
C VAL A 216 -6.34 -12.15 -14.74
N GLY A 217 -7.45 -11.65 -14.20
CA GLY A 217 -8.16 -10.47 -14.71
C GLY A 217 -7.28 -9.22 -14.69
N LEU A 218 -6.54 -8.99 -13.60
CA LEU A 218 -5.57 -7.91 -13.47
C LEU A 218 -4.46 -8.01 -14.54
N ALA A 219 -3.88 -9.20 -14.72
CA ALA A 219 -2.86 -9.45 -15.73
C ALA A 219 -3.43 -9.26 -17.16
N ALA A 220 -4.61 -9.79 -17.43
CA ALA A 220 -5.29 -9.61 -18.72
C ALA A 220 -5.54 -8.13 -19.05
N ALA A 221 -5.90 -7.31 -18.06
CA ALA A 221 -6.11 -5.87 -18.23
C ALA A 221 -4.86 -5.11 -18.69
N THR A 222 -3.66 -5.63 -18.43
CA THR A 222 -2.39 -5.06 -18.93
C THR A 222 -1.91 -5.75 -20.20
N VAL A 223 -2.04 -7.07 -20.30
CA VAL A 223 -1.56 -7.88 -21.43
C VAL A 223 -2.39 -7.61 -22.72
N LEU A 224 -3.74 -7.67 -22.63
CA LEU A 224 -4.60 -7.52 -23.81
C LEU A 224 -4.42 -6.19 -24.54
N PRO A 225 -4.36 -5.01 -23.87
CA PRO A 225 -4.05 -3.77 -24.56
C PRO A 225 -2.65 -3.74 -25.17
N ALA A 226 -1.66 -4.38 -24.55
CA ALA A 226 -0.30 -4.43 -25.05
C ALA A 226 -0.15 -5.32 -26.31
N LEU A 227 -1.06 -6.27 -26.51
CA LEU A 227 -1.09 -7.14 -27.69
C LEU A 227 -1.82 -6.52 -28.89
N ARG A 228 -2.48 -5.37 -28.76
CA ARG A 228 -3.14 -4.68 -29.87
C ARG A 228 -2.11 -4.27 -30.94
N ARG A 229 -2.51 -4.27 -32.23
CA ARG A 229 -1.60 -3.98 -33.35
C ARG A 229 -0.80 -2.68 -33.20
N SER A 230 -1.41 -1.64 -32.63
CA SER A 230 -0.79 -0.33 -32.39
C SER A 230 0.27 -0.34 -31.27
N THR A 231 0.18 -1.29 -30.33
CA THR A 231 1.03 -1.37 -29.15
C THR A 231 1.86 -2.66 -29.10
N ARG A 232 1.64 -3.57 -30.05
CA ARG A 232 2.29 -4.89 -30.05
C ARG A 232 3.80 -4.77 -30.14
N VAL A 233 4.46 -5.38 -29.14
CA VAL A 233 5.91 -5.63 -29.15
C VAL A 233 6.07 -7.14 -29.32
N PRO A 234 6.71 -7.62 -30.42
CA PRO A 234 6.93 -9.05 -30.63
C PRO A 234 7.71 -9.63 -29.46
N TYR A 235 7.20 -10.70 -28.86
CA TYR A 235 7.90 -11.45 -27.83
C TYR A 235 8.71 -12.58 -28.48
N ARG A 236 10.00 -12.60 -28.17
CA ARG A 236 10.93 -13.69 -28.52
C ARG A 236 11.71 -14.07 -27.27
N PRO A 237 11.50 -15.27 -26.69
CA PRO A 237 12.20 -15.68 -25.47
C PRO A 237 13.71 -15.48 -25.59
N THR A 238 14.28 -14.69 -24.67
CA THR A 238 15.72 -14.41 -24.63
C THR A 238 16.14 -14.01 -23.22
N LEU A 239 17.31 -14.46 -22.80
CA LEU A 239 17.94 -14.03 -21.54
C LEU A 239 18.95 -12.88 -21.77
N ARG A 240 19.20 -12.52 -23.05
CA ARG A 240 20.22 -11.54 -23.41
C ARG A 240 19.61 -10.15 -23.53
N PHE A 241 20.07 -9.24 -22.68
CA PHE A 241 19.79 -7.81 -22.85
C PHE A 241 20.63 -7.24 -24.00
N PRO A 242 20.19 -6.16 -24.62
CA PRO A 242 21.04 -5.38 -25.51
C PRO A 242 22.33 -4.92 -24.81
N PRO A 243 23.44 -4.72 -25.54
CA PRO A 243 24.72 -4.32 -24.97
C PRO A 243 24.59 -3.09 -24.04
N GLY A 244 25.25 -3.11 -22.87
CA GLY A 244 25.27 -2.02 -21.88
C GLY A 244 24.06 -1.94 -20.94
N TYR A 245 22.99 -2.74 -21.14
CA TYR A 245 21.75 -2.62 -20.34
C TYR A 245 21.66 -3.57 -19.13
N ALA A 246 22.35 -4.72 -19.18
CA ALA A 246 22.29 -5.70 -18.08
C ALA A 246 22.82 -5.14 -16.74
N GLY A 247 23.94 -4.41 -16.77
CA GLY A 247 24.51 -3.75 -15.59
C GLY A 247 23.60 -2.68 -15.02
N ARG A 248 22.98 -1.85 -15.89
CA ARG A 248 22.04 -0.82 -15.50
C ARG A 248 20.75 -1.42 -14.89
N ALA A 249 20.21 -2.48 -15.49
CA ALA A 249 19.07 -3.22 -14.96
C ALA A 249 19.35 -3.74 -13.56
N ARG A 250 20.52 -4.40 -13.36
CA ARG A 250 20.94 -4.93 -12.05
C ARG A 250 21.10 -3.84 -10.99
N SER A 251 21.75 -2.73 -11.32
CA SER A 251 21.97 -1.64 -10.34
C SER A 251 20.65 -0.99 -9.91
N LEU A 252 19.72 -0.78 -10.83
CA LEU A 252 18.39 -0.24 -10.53
C LEU A 252 17.57 -1.21 -9.67
N ALA A 253 17.60 -2.50 -10.00
CA ALA A 253 16.91 -3.53 -9.23
C ALA A 253 17.42 -3.60 -7.78
N LEU A 254 18.73 -3.63 -7.58
CA LEU A 254 19.33 -3.71 -6.24
C LEU A 254 19.10 -2.44 -5.40
N ALA A 255 19.07 -1.27 -6.02
CA ALA A 255 18.86 -0.01 -5.30
C ALA A 255 17.49 0.09 -4.64
N GLY A 256 16.44 -0.48 -5.27
CA GLY A 256 15.07 -0.49 -4.72
C GLY A 256 14.81 -1.61 -3.70
N LEU A 257 15.61 -2.67 -3.73
CA LEU A 257 15.27 -3.93 -3.05
C LEU A 257 15.31 -3.86 -1.52
N ALA A 258 16.28 -3.14 -0.94
CA ALA A 258 16.49 -3.15 0.51
C ALA A 258 15.29 -2.63 1.32
N ALA A 259 14.68 -1.53 0.89
CA ALA A 259 13.51 -0.96 1.55
C ALA A 259 12.29 -1.88 1.42
N PHE A 260 12.09 -2.51 0.24
CA PHE A 260 11.02 -3.49 0.03
C PHE A 260 11.23 -4.75 0.88
N LEU A 261 12.44 -5.29 0.94
CA LEU A 261 12.74 -6.44 1.81
C LEU A 261 12.46 -6.14 3.28
N ALA A 262 12.82 -4.96 3.77
CA ALA A 262 12.54 -4.56 5.14
C ALA A 262 11.03 -4.47 5.40
N GLN A 263 10.28 -3.86 4.48
CA GLN A 263 8.81 -3.78 4.57
C GLN A 263 8.15 -5.15 4.53
N GLN A 264 8.53 -6.02 3.59
CA GLN A 264 7.95 -7.35 3.48
C GLN A 264 8.36 -8.25 4.66
N GLY A 265 9.58 -8.11 5.16
CA GLY A 265 10.02 -8.76 6.38
C GLY A 265 9.17 -8.34 7.58
N ALA A 266 8.89 -7.05 7.74
CA ALA A 266 7.99 -6.56 8.77
C ALA A 266 6.57 -7.12 8.60
N ALA A 267 6.03 -7.18 7.38
CA ALA A 267 4.71 -7.75 7.11
C ALA A 267 4.62 -9.24 7.51
N LEU A 268 5.67 -10.02 7.26
CA LEU A 268 5.74 -11.42 7.68
C LEU A 268 5.78 -11.56 9.21
N VAL A 269 6.58 -10.73 9.90
CA VAL A 269 6.62 -10.73 11.38
C VAL A 269 5.28 -10.35 11.97
N VAL A 270 4.63 -9.33 11.42
CA VAL A 270 3.28 -8.90 11.83
C VAL A 270 2.27 -10.03 11.65
N ALA A 271 2.26 -10.71 10.50
CA ALA A 271 1.37 -11.84 10.26
C ALA A 271 1.61 -12.98 11.26
N TRP A 272 2.88 -13.26 11.55
CA TRP A 272 3.26 -14.26 12.56
C TRP A 272 2.78 -13.87 13.96
N LEU A 273 3.01 -12.63 14.39
CA LEU A 273 2.56 -12.13 15.69
C LEU A 273 1.04 -12.14 15.81
N ALA A 274 0.34 -11.63 14.80
CA ALA A 274 -1.13 -11.53 14.81
C ALA A 274 -1.79 -12.91 14.90
N ASN A 275 -1.34 -13.87 14.08
CA ASN A 275 -1.90 -15.22 14.08
C ASN A 275 -1.57 -16.00 15.37
N ARG A 276 -0.33 -15.83 15.90
CA ARG A 276 0.15 -16.62 17.06
C ARG A 276 -0.27 -16.06 18.42
N ARG A 277 -0.60 -14.78 18.50
CA ARG A 277 -0.85 -14.08 19.76
C ARG A 277 -2.17 -13.34 19.81
N GLY A 278 -2.81 -13.11 18.65
CA GLY A 278 -3.97 -12.23 18.54
C GLY A 278 -5.33 -12.93 18.72
N GLY A 279 -5.36 -14.24 18.72
CA GLY A 279 -6.61 -14.98 18.70
C GLY A 279 -7.31 -14.95 17.32
N GLU A 280 -8.54 -15.46 17.29
CA GLU A 280 -9.32 -15.56 16.06
C GLU A 280 -9.58 -14.19 15.41
N GLY A 281 -9.34 -14.07 14.11
CA GLY A 281 -9.61 -12.88 13.32
C GLY A 281 -8.58 -11.75 13.45
N ALA A 282 -7.58 -11.88 14.32
CA ALA A 282 -6.64 -10.80 14.61
C ALA A 282 -5.82 -10.35 13.39
N PHE A 283 -5.34 -11.27 12.58
CA PHE A 283 -4.61 -10.93 11.37
C PHE A 283 -5.51 -10.29 10.32
N THR A 284 -6.74 -10.72 10.21
CA THR A 284 -7.77 -10.13 9.35
C THR A 284 -8.09 -8.70 9.76
N LEU A 285 -8.32 -8.45 11.05
CA LEU A 285 -8.52 -7.10 11.60
C LEU A 285 -7.31 -6.19 11.35
N TYR A 286 -6.08 -6.71 11.53
CA TYR A 286 -4.87 -5.98 11.18
C TYR A 286 -4.83 -5.61 9.69
N THR A 287 -5.16 -6.54 8.79
CA THR A 287 -5.15 -6.26 7.36
C THR A 287 -6.17 -5.19 6.96
N TRP A 288 -7.34 -5.15 7.62
CA TRP A 288 -8.31 -4.08 7.43
C TRP A 288 -7.81 -2.75 7.98
N ALA A 289 -7.24 -2.74 9.20
CA ALA A 289 -6.64 -1.54 9.78
C ALA A 289 -5.53 -0.98 8.88
N TRP A 290 -4.66 -1.83 8.36
CA TRP A 290 -3.60 -1.45 7.43
C TRP A 290 -4.14 -0.82 6.13
N GLN A 291 -5.17 -1.42 5.52
CA GLN A 291 -5.78 -0.87 4.31
C GLN A 291 -6.46 0.48 4.56
N LEU A 292 -7.16 0.63 5.70
CA LEU A 292 -7.76 1.90 6.11
C LEU A 292 -6.71 2.99 6.39
N TYR A 293 -5.61 2.62 7.05
CA TYR A 293 -4.46 3.49 7.26
C TYR A 293 -3.82 3.98 5.94
N LEU A 294 -3.77 3.12 4.93
CA LEU A 294 -3.22 3.49 3.62
C LEU A 294 -4.11 4.44 2.82
N LEU A 295 -5.41 4.58 3.10
CA LEU A 295 -6.31 5.45 2.34
C LEU A 295 -5.91 6.93 2.44
N PRO A 296 -5.82 7.57 3.63
CA PRO A 296 -5.40 8.97 3.72
C PRO A 296 -3.97 9.17 3.22
N TYR A 297 -3.06 8.23 3.45
CA TYR A 297 -1.71 8.28 2.89
C TYR A 297 -1.71 8.35 1.37
N ALA A 298 -2.44 7.46 0.70
CA ALA A 298 -2.48 7.38 -0.76
C ALA A 298 -3.19 8.57 -1.41
N VAL A 299 -4.21 9.14 -0.74
CA VAL A 299 -5.00 10.25 -1.27
C VAL A 299 -4.33 11.61 -1.01
N LEU A 300 -3.68 11.78 0.14
CA LEU A 300 -3.17 13.08 0.58
C LEU A 300 -1.65 13.20 0.43
N ALA A 301 -0.87 12.27 1.02
CA ALA A 301 0.58 12.40 1.08
C ALA A 301 1.29 12.06 -0.24
N VAL A 302 0.88 10.97 -0.89
CA VAL A 302 1.54 10.48 -2.13
C VAL A 302 1.44 11.48 -3.29
N PRO A 303 0.29 12.11 -3.61
CA PRO A 303 0.20 13.09 -4.67
C PRO A 303 1.08 14.31 -4.42
N LEU A 304 1.13 14.82 -3.18
CA LEU A 304 1.99 15.94 -2.79
C LEU A 304 3.47 15.60 -2.99
N ALA A 305 3.90 14.41 -2.50
CA ALA A 305 5.27 13.95 -2.63
C ALA A 305 5.67 13.75 -4.11
N THR A 306 4.77 13.19 -4.92
CA THR A 306 5.03 12.92 -6.34
C THR A 306 5.09 14.22 -7.16
N SER A 307 4.18 15.18 -6.91
CA SER A 307 4.16 16.46 -7.61
C SER A 307 5.39 17.35 -7.32
N ALA A 308 5.98 17.19 -6.12
CA ALA A 308 7.17 17.93 -5.72
C ALA A 308 8.46 17.34 -6.34
N PHE A 309 8.49 16.04 -6.62
CA PHE A 309 9.71 15.34 -7.04
C PHE A 309 10.35 15.96 -8.30
N GLY A 310 9.54 16.25 -9.33
CA GLY A 310 10.05 16.87 -10.56
C GLY A 310 10.72 18.25 -10.32
N ARG A 311 10.10 19.08 -9.47
CA ARG A 311 10.66 20.40 -9.13
C ARG A 311 11.94 20.28 -8.31
N LEU A 312 12.01 19.32 -7.39
CA LEU A 312 13.21 19.04 -6.60
C LEU A 312 14.36 18.55 -7.50
N ALA A 313 14.08 17.63 -8.43
CA ALA A 313 15.06 17.12 -9.37
C ALA A 313 15.58 18.24 -10.29
N SER A 314 14.69 19.05 -10.87
CA SER A 314 15.10 20.18 -11.73
C SER A 314 15.92 21.24 -10.99
N ALA A 315 15.63 21.50 -9.70
CA ALA A 315 16.43 22.43 -8.89
C ALA A 315 17.84 21.89 -8.66
N VAL A 316 17.99 20.59 -8.37
CA VAL A 316 19.31 19.94 -8.22
C VAL A 316 20.09 19.96 -9.55
N GLU A 317 19.45 19.64 -10.68
CA GLU A 317 20.08 19.68 -12.01
C GLU A 317 20.55 21.09 -12.40
N ALA A 318 19.80 22.12 -11.96
CA ALA A 318 20.16 23.53 -12.18
C ALA A 318 21.21 24.06 -11.18
N GLY A 319 21.60 23.30 -10.16
CA GLY A 319 22.48 23.75 -9.08
C GLY A 319 21.84 24.84 -8.19
N ASP A 320 20.50 24.97 -8.17
CA ASP A 320 19.76 25.94 -7.36
C ASP A 320 19.37 25.35 -6.00
N ASP A 321 20.32 25.38 -5.06
CA ASP A 321 20.11 24.89 -3.69
C ASP A 321 19.02 25.68 -2.96
N HIS A 322 18.84 26.98 -3.28
CA HIS A 322 17.78 27.80 -2.68
C HIS A 322 16.39 27.37 -3.16
N ALA A 323 16.22 27.09 -4.45
CA ALA A 323 14.94 26.56 -4.99
C ALA A 323 14.65 25.18 -4.42
N TYR A 324 15.67 24.32 -4.32
CA TYR A 324 15.54 23.01 -3.68
C TYR A 324 15.07 23.15 -2.22
N ALA A 325 15.77 23.94 -1.41
CA ALA A 325 15.46 24.13 0.01
C ALA A 325 14.04 24.70 0.22
N ARG A 326 13.65 25.73 -0.55
CA ARG A 326 12.29 26.29 -0.50
C ARG A 326 11.22 25.27 -0.87
N THR A 327 11.45 24.48 -1.93
CA THR A 327 10.50 23.45 -2.38
C THR A 327 10.39 22.33 -1.37
N ALA A 328 11.51 21.85 -0.84
CA ALA A 328 11.56 20.83 0.21
C ALA A 328 10.79 21.29 1.46
N ALA A 329 11.12 22.46 2.01
CA ALA A 329 10.47 23.00 3.21
C ALA A 329 8.96 23.21 3.02
N SER A 330 8.54 23.82 1.91
CA SER A 330 7.12 24.09 1.66
C SER A 330 6.30 22.81 1.46
N THR A 331 6.85 21.83 0.72
CA THR A 331 6.16 20.57 0.49
C THR A 331 6.14 19.69 1.73
N THR A 332 7.23 19.67 2.53
CA THR A 332 7.25 18.95 3.81
C THR A 332 6.16 19.47 4.75
N ARG A 333 5.97 20.77 4.88
CA ARG A 333 4.89 21.37 5.67
C ARG A 333 3.50 20.91 5.19
N MET A 334 3.28 20.92 3.87
CA MET A 334 2.01 20.46 3.30
C MET A 334 1.76 18.96 3.55
N VAL A 335 2.81 18.13 3.41
CA VAL A 335 2.72 16.68 3.68
C VAL A 335 2.42 16.42 5.15
N VAL A 336 3.07 17.14 6.08
CA VAL A 336 2.80 17.04 7.52
C VAL A 336 1.34 17.40 7.83
N LEU A 337 0.84 18.52 7.32
CA LEU A 337 -0.55 18.94 7.53
C LEU A 337 -1.56 17.95 6.94
N ALA A 338 -1.32 17.51 5.71
CA ALA A 338 -2.20 16.56 5.04
C ALA A 338 -2.22 15.19 5.77
N SER A 339 -1.05 14.73 6.23
CA SER A 339 -0.95 13.50 7.01
C SER A 339 -1.56 13.62 8.39
N ALA A 340 -1.41 14.77 9.07
CA ALA A 340 -2.06 15.05 10.35
C ALA A 340 -3.58 15.13 10.21
N ALA A 341 -4.08 15.71 9.10
CA ALA A 341 -5.52 15.69 8.78
C ALA A 341 -6.03 14.26 8.57
N GLY A 342 -5.28 13.43 7.84
CA GLY A 342 -5.58 12.01 7.67
C GLY A 342 -5.58 11.25 9.00
N ALA A 343 -4.61 11.53 9.88
CA ALA A 343 -4.51 10.92 11.20
C ALA A 343 -5.70 11.31 12.10
N ALA A 344 -6.05 12.59 12.12
CA ALA A 344 -7.20 13.08 12.88
C ALA A 344 -8.52 12.45 12.41
N ALA A 345 -8.75 12.40 11.11
CA ALA A 345 -9.94 11.78 10.53
C ALA A 345 -9.99 10.26 10.80
N LEU A 346 -8.86 9.55 10.65
CA LEU A 346 -8.76 8.11 10.91
C LEU A 346 -9.06 7.77 12.38
N ALA A 347 -8.48 8.52 13.32
CA ALA A 347 -8.72 8.34 14.75
C ALA A 347 -10.16 8.69 15.11
N ALA A 348 -10.69 9.81 14.61
CA ALA A 348 -12.06 10.26 14.86
C ALA A 348 -13.12 9.26 14.35
N ALA A 349 -12.93 8.75 13.14
CA ALA A 349 -13.85 7.82 12.51
C ALA A 349 -13.61 6.36 12.88
N SER A 350 -12.63 6.04 13.74
CA SER A 350 -12.18 4.67 14.00
C SER A 350 -13.33 3.73 14.40
N LEU A 351 -14.15 4.13 15.37
CA LEU A 351 -15.24 3.28 15.88
C LEU A 351 -16.37 3.09 14.88
N PRO A 352 -16.98 4.17 14.29
CA PRO A 352 -18.03 3.98 13.30
C PRO A 352 -17.52 3.27 12.03
N VAL A 353 -16.28 3.49 11.59
CA VAL A 353 -15.69 2.72 10.48
C VAL A 353 -15.54 1.25 10.89
N ALA A 354 -14.95 0.96 12.04
CA ALA A 354 -14.82 -0.42 12.52
C ALA A 354 -16.18 -1.12 12.59
N ARG A 355 -17.22 -0.40 13.03
CA ARG A 355 -18.59 -0.92 13.06
C ARG A 355 -19.08 -1.34 11.68
N THR A 356 -18.78 -0.58 10.61
CA THR A 356 -19.18 -0.98 9.25
C THR A 356 -18.56 -2.30 8.82
N PHE A 357 -17.38 -2.64 9.29
CA PHE A 357 -16.68 -3.90 8.96
C PHE A 357 -17.25 -5.09 9.72
N VAL A 358 -17.55 -4.94 11.01
CA VAL A 358 -17.98 -6.05 11.88
C VAL A 358 -19.49 -6.29 11.88
N LEU A 359 -20.28 -5.74 10.96
CA LEU A 359 -21.72 -5.98 10.82
C LEU A 359 -22.06 -7.25 10.00
N GLY A 360 -21.09 -8.11 9.72
CA GLY A 360 -21.28 -9.36 8.95
C GLY A 360 -21.53 -10.59 9.83
N PRO A 361 -22.00 -11.70 9.26
CA PRO A 361 -22.00 -12.99 9.94
C PRO A 361 -20.57 -13.40 10.28
N GLY A 362 -20.30 -13.73 11.52
CA GLY A 362 -18.97 -14.13 11.96
C GLY A 362 -18.09 -13.02 12.49
N SER A 363 -18.57 -11.78 12.51
CA SER A 363 -17.80 -10.65 12.99
C SER A 363 -17.82 -10.54 14.51
N GLY A 364 -16.64 -10.25 15.08
CA GLY A 364 -16.45 -9.93 16.49
C GLY A 364 -16.94 -8.52 16.86
N THR A 365 -16.30 -7.90 17.86
CA THR A 365 -16.60 -6.55 18.30
C THR A 365 -15.80 -5.52 17.50
N ALA A 366 -16.35 -4.32 17.32
CA ALA A 366 -15.65 -3.21 16.63
C ALA A 366 -14.42 -2.68 17.39
N GLY A 367 -14.33 -2.97 18.69
CA GLY A 367 -13.29 -2.44 19.59
C GLY A 367 -11.86 -2.68 19.12
N PRO A 368 -11.42 -3.92 18.85
CA PRO A 368 -10.05 -4.22 18.44
C PRO A 368 -9.63 -3.50 17.15
N LEU A 369 -10.53 -3.44 16.14
CA LEU A 369 -10.26 -2.72 14.90
C LEU A 369 -10.16 -1.21 15.15
N ALA A 370 -11.10 -0.65 15.91
CA ALA A 370 -11.10 0.78 16.25
C ALA A 370 -9.83 1.18 17.03
N ALA A 371 -9.44 0.39 18.03
CA ALA A 371 -8.21 0.60 18.80
C ALA A 371 -6.96 0.52 17.90
N GLY A 372 -6.94 -0.44 16.97
CA GLY A 372 -5.90 -0.55 15.96
C GLY A 372 -5.81 0.72 15.08
N LEU A 373 -6.93 1.23 14.57
CA LEU A 373 -6.96 2.44 13.75
C LEU A 373 -6.45 3.67 14.50
N VAL A 374 -6.83 3.84 15.78
CA VAL A 374 -6.30 4.91 16.65
C VAL A 374 -4.79 4.78 16.82
N ALA A 375 -4.29 3.57 17.04
CA ALA A 375 -2.86 3.30 17.22
C ALA A 375 -2.04 3.54 15.92
N PHE A 376 -2.62 3.26 14.76
CA PHE A 376 -2.00 3.55 13.45
C PHE A 376 -1.96 5.03 13.10
N ALA A 377 -2.91 5.84 13.60
CA ALA A 377 -3.10 7.22 13.16
C ALA A 377 -1.84 8.11 13.30
N PRO A 378 -1.09 8.12 14.41
CA PRO A 378 0.14 8.93 14.52
C PRO A 378 1.20 8.60 13.48
N GLY A 379 1.29 7.34 13.06
CA GLY A 379 2.23 6.86 12.05
C GLY A 379 2.06 7.51 10.67
N LEU A 380 0.87 8.04 10.35
CA LEU A 380 0.61 8.69 9.05
C LEU A 380 1.54 9.87 8.78
N VAL A 381 1.87 10.66 9.80
CA VAL A 381 2.77 11.81 9.64
C VAL A 381 4.18 11.33 9.28
N GLY A 382 4.68 10.34 10.01
CA GLY A 382 5.98 9.73 9.72
C GLY A 382 6.01 9.08 8.33
N TYR A 383 4.96 8.33 7.98
CA TYR A 383 4.87 7.65 6.69
C TYR A 383 4.77 8.64 5.52
N GLY A 384 4.06 9.76 5.70
CA GLY A 384 4.05 10.86 4.74
C GLY A 384 5.43 11.48 4.53
N LEU A 385 6.21 11.65 5.62
CA LEU A 385 7.60 12.11 5.55
C LEU A 385 8.48 11.10 4.82
N VAL A 386 8.32 9.79 5.07
CA VAL A 386 9.03 8.73 4.32
C VAL A 386 8.74 8.84 2.83
N ALA A 387 7.49 9.02 2.44
CA ALA A 387 7.12 9.16 1.03
C ALA A 387 7.73 10.40 0.36
N HIS A 388 7.76 11.54 1.05
CA HIS A 388 8.23 12.81 0.49
C HIS A 388 9.74 12.96 0.56
N LEU A 389 10.32 12.85 1.75
CA LEU A 389 11.76 13.09 1.96
C LEU A 389 12.63 11.98 1.37
N GLY A 390 12.14 10.76 1.31
CA GLY A 390 12.78 9.70 0.54
C GLY A 390 12.98 10.12 -0.92
N ARG A 391 11.93 10.63 -1.59
CA ARG A 391 12.03 11.16 -2.95
C ARG A 391 12.93 12.39 -3.06
N ALA A 392 12.88 13.30 -2.08
CA ALA A 392 13.76 14.47 -2.04
C ALA A 392 15.24 14.09 -2.00
N LEU A 393 15.60 13.10 -1.18
CA LEU A 393 16.97 12.57 -1.12
C LEU A 393 17.36 11.81 -2.39
N TYR A 394 16.43 11.07 -3.03
CA TYR A 394 16.68 10.48 -4.34
C TYR A 394 16.97 11.54 -5.41
N ALA A 395 16.21 12.64 -5.43
CA ALA A 395 16.47 13.78 -6.33
C ALA A 395 17.87 14.37 -6.13
N HIS A 396 18.36 14.37 -4.90
CA HIS A 396 19.69 14.87 -4.53
C HIS A 396 20.80 13.80 -4.63
N HIS A 397 20.54 12.67 -5.32
CA HIS A 397 21.46 11.54 -5.48
C HIS A 397 21.92 10.88 -4.16
N ARG A 398 21.17 11.05 -3.07
CA ARG A 398 21.45 10.49 -1.73
C ARG A 398 20.54 9.29 -1.40
N GLY A 399 20.28 8.44 -2.38
CA GLY A 399 19.41 7.28 -2.23
C GLY A 399 19.81 6.32 -1.10
N ARG A 400 21.12 6.19 -0.80
CA ARG A 400 21.60 5.36 0.32
C ARG A 400 21.09 5.86 1.67
N ALA A 401 21.10 7.18 1.89
CA ALA A 401 20.59 7.77 3.13
C ALA A 401 19.08 7.54 3.27
N ALA A 402 18.33 7.68 2.16
CA ALA A 402 16.89 7.37 2.15
C ALA A 402 16.63 5.90 2.46
N ALA A 403 17.38 4.97 1.86
CA ALA A 403 17.24 3.54 2.09
C ALA A 403 17.54 3.16 3.54
N VAL A 404 18.65 3.64 4.11
CA VAL A 404 19.02 3.36 5.52
C VAL A 404 17.93 3.85 6.46
N ALA A 405 17.42 5.08 6.30
CA ALA A 405 16.38 5.62 7.17
C ALA A 405 15.07 4.80 7.07
N THR A 406 14.68 4.37 5.86
CA THR A 406 13.49 3.57 5.64
C THR A 406 13.63 2.15 6.23
N VAL A 407 14.78 1.50 6.02
CA VAL A 407 15.08 0.18 6.60
C VAL A 407 15.07 0.24 8.13
N THR A 408 15.71 1.29 8.71
CA THR A 408 15.69 1.49 10.17
C THR A 408 14.27 1.70 10.68
N GLY A 409 13.43 2.47 9.97
CA GLY A 409 12.02 2.62 10.34
C GLY A 409 11.30 1.28 10.40
N TRP A 410 11.43 0.42 9.39
CA TRP A 410 10.82 -0.92 9.40
C TRP A 410 11.42 -1.85 10.46
N ALA A 411 12.72 -1.75 10.74
CA ALA A 411 13.33 -2.50 11.85
C ALA A 411 12.75 -2.09 13.21
N VAL A 412 12.51 -0.79 13.42
CA VAL A 412 11.83 -0.29 14.62
C VAL A 412 10.39 -0.78 14.70
N VAL A 413 9.64 -0.84 13.58
CA VAL A 413 8.31 -1.48 13.55
C VAL A 413 8.40 -2.88 14.15
N VAL A 414 9.28 -3.73 13.60
CA VAL A 414 9.43 -5.12 14.05
C VAL A 414 9.79 -5.22 15.54
N LEU A 415 10.76 -4.41 15.98
CA LEU A 415 11.22 -4.47 17.38
C LEU A 415 10.13 -4.02 18.36
N VAL A 416 9.40 -2.96 18.04
CA VAL A 416 8.32 -2.44 18.87
C VAL A 416 7.10 -3.37 18.84
N ASP A 417 6.75 -3.93 17.67
CA ASP A 417 5.68 -4.91 17.53
C ASP A 417 5.93 -6.13 18.42
N ILE A 418 7.13 -6.71 18.36
CA ILE A 418 7.51 -7.84 19.23
C ILE A 418 7.40 -7.44 20.71
N ALA A 419 7.97 -6.27 21.07
CA ALA A 419 7.99 -5.83 22.47
C ALA A 419 6.59 -5.57 23.03
N LEU A 420 5.68 -4.99 22.24
CA LEU A 420 4.32 -4.69 22.67
C LEU A 420 3.42 -5.92 22.65
N VAL A 421 3.48 -6.74 21.59
CA VAL A 421 2.65 -7.94 21.47
C VAL A 421 3.00 -8.99 22.54
N LEU A 422 4.28 -9.15 22.88
CA LEU A 422 4.68 -10.07 23.98
C LEU A 422 4.17 -9.63 25.37
N ARG A 423 3.75 -8.36 25.53
CA ARG A 423 3.19 -7.81 26.76
C ARG A 423 1.68 -7.60 26.70
N SER A 424 1.06 -7.78 25.52
CA SER A 424 -0.38 -7.58 25.34
C SER A 424 -1.15 -8.88 25.53
N ASP A 425 -2.40 -8.74 25.98
CA ASP A 425 -3.39 -9.81 25.90
C ASP A 425 -3.89 -9.95 24.46
N GLY A 426 -4.36 -11.15 24.08
CA GLY A 426 -4.76 -11.46 22.70
C GLY A 426 -5.71 -10.42 22.06
N GLY A 427 -6.65 -9.88 22.83
CA GLY A 427 -7.60 -8.86 22.36
C GLY A 427 -6.98 -7.51 21.96
N ASN A 428 -5.75 -7.22 22.38
CA ASN A 428 -5.06 -5.94 22.15
C ASN A 428 -3.94 -6.03 21.10
N VAL A 429 -3.74 -7.18 20.47
CA VAL A 429 -2.63 -7.38 19.51
C VAL A 429 -2.72 -6.45 18.32
N VAL A 430 -3.91 -6.22 17.75
CA VAL A 430 -4.09 -5.30 16.61
C VAL A 430 -3.69 -3.86 16.97
N GLN A 431 -4.03 -3.42 18.19
CA GLN A 431 -3.63 -2.13 18.73
C GLN A 431 -2.11 -2.05 18.94
N ALA A 432 -1.49 -3.08 19.50
CA ALA A 432 -0.05 -3.16 19.71
C ALA A 432 0.73 -3.03 18.38
N LEU A 433 0.31 -3.77 17.35
CA LEU A 433 0.87 -3.69 16.00
C LEU A 433 0.69 -2.30 15.36
N GLY A 434 -0.44 -1.64 15.63
CA GLY A 434 -0.67 -0.25 15.21
C GLY A 434 0.33 0.74 15.83
N TRP A 435 0.60 0.59 17.14
CA TRP A 435 1.60 1.42 17.84
C TRP A 435 3.02 1.15 17.35
N GLY A 436 3.39 -0.12 17.08
CA GLY A 436 4.69 -0.44 16.53
C GLY A 436 4.90 0.16 15.15
N ASN A 437 3.89 0.07 14.27
CA ASN A 437 3.93 0.75 12.97
C ASN A 437 4.10 2.28 13.14
N SER A 438 3.35 2.90 14.05
CA SER A 438 3.45 4.34 14.31
C SER A 438 4.83 4.73 14.80
N ALA A 439 5.42 3.99 15.74
CA ALA A 439 6.76 4.23 16.25
C ALA A 439 7.82 4.14 15.13
N GLY A 440 7.77 3.08 14.33
CA GLY A 440 8.71 2.90 13.24
C GLY A 440 8.61 3.97 12.15
N MET A 441 7.39 4.36 11.79
CA MET A 441 7.18 5.43 10.80
C MET A 441 7.64 6.80 11.31
N VAL A 442 7.41 7.11 12.59
CA VAL A 442 7.91 8.35 13.22
C VAL A 442 9.44 8.36 13.23
N VAL A 443 10.09 7.27 13.61
CA VAL A 443 11.56 7.17 13.60
C VAL A 443 12.11 7.27 12.18
N GLY A 444 11.55 6.55 11.21
CA GLY A 444 11.95 6.63 9.81
C GLY A 444 11.81 8.05 9.24
N GLY A 445 10.69 8.71 9.53
CA GLY A 445 10.43 10.10 9.15
C GLY A 445 11.45 11.07 9.78
N ALA A 446 11.74 10.93 11.07
CA ALA A 446 12.71 11.77 11.77
C ALA A 446 14.13 11.60 11.22
N LEU A 447 14.54 10.36 10.92
CA LEU A 447 15.83 10.07 10.29
C LEU A 447 15.95 10.70 8.90
N LEU A 448 14.85 10.71 8.12
CA LEU A 448 14.83 11.37 6.80
C LEU A 448 14.89 12.90 6.92
N VAL A 449 14.23 13.50 7.91
CA VAL A 449 14.37 14.92 8.23
C VAL A 449 15.83 15.23 8.54
N ALA A 450 16.47 14.47 9.45
CA ALA A 450 17.87 14.65 9.81
C ALA A 450 18.82 14.48 8.59
N ALA A 451 18.56 13.46 7.75
CA ALA A 451 19.33 13.25 6.53
C ALA A 451 19.18 14.42 5.54
N THR A 452 17.97 14.95 5.38
CA THR A 452 17.72 16.09 4.49
C THR A 452 18.40 17.37 5.00
N VAL A 453 18.37 17.61 6.31
CA VAL A 453 19.10 18.75 6.92
C VAL A 453 20.61 18.62 6.71
N ARG A 454 21.18 17.42 6.85
CA ARG A 454 22.62 17.19 6.61
C ARG A 454 23.03 17.40 5.15
N VAL A 455 22.13 17.13 4.20
CA VAL A 455 22.42 17.22 2.76
C VAL A 455 22.14 18.60 2.20
N ALA A 456 21.04 19.24 2.58
CA ALA A 456 20.53 20.47 1.98
C ALA A 456 20.49 21.66 2.97
N GLY A 457 21.02 21.49 4.19
CA GLY A 457 21.03 22.52 5.22
C GLY A 457 19.68 22.73 5.92
N GLY A 458 19.69 23.49 7.02
CA GLY A 458 18.50 23.76 7.86
C GLY A 458 17.37 24.48 7.11
N ASN A 459 17.70 25.26 6.09
CA ASN A 459 16.72 25.98 5.27
C ASN A 459 15.74 25.04 4.53
N ALA A 460 16.16 23.80 4.22
CA ALA A 460 15.31 22.78 3.62
C ALA A 460 14.19 22.30 4.56
N MET A 461 14.27 22.60 5.85
CA MET A 461 13.27 22.32 6.88
C MET A 461 12.71 23.60 7.53
N ALA A 462 12.84 24.76 6.88
CA ALA A 462 12.36 26.03 7.42
C ALA A 462 10.84 25.99 7.73
N GLY A 463 10.50 26.29 8.98
CA GLY A 463 9.11 26.30 9.48
C GLY A 463 8.48 24.92 9.71
N VAL A 464 9.14 23.82 9.33
CA VAL A 464 8.58 22.45 9.46
C VAL A 464 8.31 22.11 10.93
N ALA A 465 9.23 22.42 11.85
CA ALA A 465 9.04 22.12 13.28
C ALA A 465 7.76 22.79 13.85
N ARG A 466 7.55 24.08 13.57
CA ARG A 466 6.34 24.81 13.98
C ARG A 466 5.09 24.19 13.38
N THR A 467 5.08 23.95 12.08
CA THR A 467 3.94 23.32 11.40
C THR A 467 3.66 21.93 11.97
N THR A 468 4.70 21.13 12.29
CA THR A 468 4.53 19.80 12.88
C THR A 468 3.89 19.88 14.26
N VAL A 469 4.37 20.75 15.15
CA VAL A 469 3.79 20.90 16.50
C VAL A 469 2.33 21.35 16.42
N VAL A 470 2.04 22.37 15.61
CA VAL A 470 0.67 22.89 15.44
C VAL A 470 -0.26 21.84 14.81
N ALA A 471 0.21 21.11 13.79
CA ALA A 471 -0.54 20.06 13.13
C ALA A 471 -0.85 18.88 14.05
N LEU A 472 0.15 18.45 14.86
CA LEU A 472 -0.05 17.36 15.83
C LEU A 472 -0.99 17.78 16.96
N ALA A 473 -0.87 19.01 17.48
CA ALA A 473 -1.80 19.54 18.48
C ALA A 473 -3.23 19.62 17.93
N GLY A 474 -3.37 20.14 16.69
CA GLY A 474 -4.68 20.20 16.03
C GLY A 474 -5.26 18.82 15.73
N ALA A 475 -4.41 17.86 15.33
CA ALA A 475 -4.83 16.48 15.10
C ALA A 475 -5.26 15.78 16.39
N ALA A 476 -4.55 16.01 17.51
CA ALA A 476 -4.93 15.48 18.81
C ALA A 476 -6.26 16.05 19.28
N VAL A 477 -6.43 17.37 19.27
CA VAL A 477 -7.68 18.02 19.67
C VAL A 477 -8.85 17.60 18.78
N GLY A 478 -8.65 17.69 17.46
CA GLY A 478 -9.67 17.32 16.49
C GLY A 478 -9.99 15.82 16.51
N GLY A 479 -8.98 14.98 16.60
CA GLY A 479 -9.12 13.53 16.67
C GLY A 479 -9.88 13.08 17.91
N LEU A 480 -9.55 13.63 19.09
CA LEU A 480 -10.25 13.34 20.33
C LEU A 480 -11.72 13.80 20.30
N ALA A 481 -11.97 15.05 19.87
CA ALA A 481 -13.35 15.56 19.77
C ALA A 481 -14.18 14.76 18.75
N GLY A 482 -13.61 14.47 17.59
CA GLY A 482 -14.26 13.64 16.57
C GLY A 482 -14.49 12.20 17.04
N TYR A 483 -13.56 11.61 17.80
CA TYR A 483 -13.73 10.30 18.40
C TYR A 483 -14.93 10.25 19.37
N GLN A 484 -15.12 11.28 20.21
CA GLN A 484 -16.31 11.39 21.07
C GLN A 484 -17.61 11.43 20.25
N VAL A 485 -17.61 12.16 19.11
CA VAL A 485 -18.75 12.13 18.19
C VAL A 485 -18.94 10.73 17.61
N GLY A 486 -17.85 10.05 17.23
CA GLY A 486 -17.88 8.69 16.69
C GLY A 486 -18.46 7.66 17.67
N GLN A 487 -18.26 7.83 18.99
CA GLN A 487 -18.82 6.93 20.02
C GLN A 487 -20.35 6.90 20.02
N VAL A 488 -21.02 7.99 19.66
CA VAL A 488 -22.49 8.04 19.56
C VAL A 488 -23.04 7.03 18.55
N PHE A 489 -22.19 6.59 17.61
CA PHE A 489 -22.53 5.66 16.54
C PHE A 489 -21.98 4.24 16.74
N ALA A 490 -21.57 3.88 17.97
CA ALA A 490 -20.98 2.57 18.28
C ALA A 490 -21.92 1.40 17.92
N ASP A 491 -23.21 1.55 18.17
CA ASP A 491 -24.22 0.51 17.93
C ASP A 491 -25.09 0.78 16.69
N ALA A 492 -24.63 1.71 15.83
CA ALA A 492 -25.38 2.15 14.67
C ALA A 492 -25.48 1.07 13.57
N SER A 493 -26.54 1.16 12.76
CA SER A 493 -26.66 0.39 11.52
C SER A 493 -25.59 0.82 10.50
N PHE A 494 -25.38 0.04 9.43
CA PHE A 494 -24.35 0.33 8.42
C PHE A 494 -24.43 1.78 7.88
N GLY A 495 -25.62 2.24 7.50
CA GLY A 495 -25.80 3.58 6.93
C GLY A 495 -25.53 4.69 7.96
N THR A 496 -26.05 4.52 9.18
CA THR A 496 -25.83 5.50 10.27
C THR A 496 -24.39 5.49 10.77
N ALA A 497 -23.70 4.34 10.79
CA ALA A 497 -22.27 4.27 11.10
C ALA A 497 -21.43 5.03 10.06
N LEU A 498 -21.78 4.92 8.78
CA LEU A 498 -21.09 5.67 7.73
C LEU A 498 -21.30 7.19 7.89
N LEU A 499 -22.52 7.63 8.20
CA LEU A 499 -22.81 9.04 8.52
C LEU A 499 -22.04 9.49 9.76
N GLY A 500 -21.95 8.65 10.79
CA GLY A 500 -21.16 8.89 11.99
C GLY A 500 -19.67 9.07 11.68
N ALA A 501 -19.11 8.26 10.80
CA ALA A 501 -17.72 8.37 10.34
C ALA A 501 -17.47 9.72 9.63
N ILE A 502 -18.40 10.15 8.78
CA ILE A 502 -18.33 11.45 8.11
C ILE A 502 -18.41 12.58 9.13
N ALA A 503 -19.39 12.56 10.02
CA ALA A 503 -19.58 13.59 11.04
C ALA A 503 -18.36 13.72 11.96
N ALA A 504 -17.82 12.61 12.47
CA ALA A 504 -16.63 12.56 13.29
C ALA A 504 -15.41 13.15 12.56
N SER A 505 -15.23 12.77 11.28
CA SER A 505 -14.15 13.31 10.44
C SER A 505 -14.29 14.81 10.20
N VAL A 506 -15.50 15.31 9.93
CA VAL A 506 -15.75 16.74 9.72
C VAL A 506 -15.40 17.54 10.98
N VAL A 507 -15.83 17.09 12.16
CA VAL A 507 -15.47 17.72 13.44
C VAL A 507 -13.96 17.74 13.63
N ALA A 508 -13.29 16.62 13.41
CA ALA A 508 -11.84 16.50 13.55
C ALA A 508 -11.09 17.47 12.62
N LEU A 509 -11.47 17.52 11.36
CA LEU A 509 -10.83 18.37 10.35
C LEU A 509 -11.12 19.86 10.59
N THR A 510 -12.30 20.23 11.04
CA THR A 510 -12.67 21.62 11.36
C THR A 510 -11.85 22.15 12.53
N LEU A 511 -11.72 21.37 13.60
CA LEU A 511 -10.91 21.75 14.76
C LEU A 511 -9.42 21.83 14.43
N LEU A 512 -8.91 20.86 13.67
CA LEU A 512 -7.52 20.90 13.16
C LEU A 512 -7.30 22.17 12.34
N ALA A 513 -8.21 22.51 11.42
CA ALA A 513 -8.10 23.70 10.60
C ALA A 513 -8.11 24.99 11.46
N GLY A 514 -8.93 25.04 12.50
CA GLY A 514 -8.97 26.14 13.46
C GLY A 514 -7.64 26.32 14.21
N VAL A 515 -7.07 25.21 14.74
CA VAL A 515 -5.78 25.23 15.43
C VAL A 515 -4.66 25.68 14.49
N VAL A 516 -4.64 25.19 13.26
CA VAL A 516 -3.64 25.58 12.25
C VAL A 516 -3.80 27.05 11.84
N ALA A 517 -5.02 27.54 11.69
CA ALA A 517 -5.29 28.95 11.35
C ALA A 517 -4.76 29.92 12.44
N ILE A 518 -4.82 29.52 13.70
CA ILE A 518 -4.32 30.31 14.84
C ILE A 518 -2.81 30.13 14.99
N GLY A 519 -2.33 28.89 15.00
CA GLY A 519 -0.95 28.54 15.36
C GLY A 519 0.06 28.70 14.22
N ASP A 520 -0.35 28.53 12.93
CA ASP A 520 0.54 28.66 11.76
C ASP A 520 -0.16 29.43 10.62
N ARG A 521 -0.40 30.72 10.87
CA ARG A 521 -1.06 31.63 9.91
C ARG A 521 -0.35 31.70 8.56
N GLY A 522 0.98 31.51 8.52
CA GLY A 522 1.78 31.55 7.30
C GLY A 522 1.42 30.37 6.37
N THR A 523 1.39 29.18 6.93
CA THR A 523 1.04 27.96 6.17
C THR A 523 -0.45 27.94 5.84
N ALA A 524 -1.35 28.37 6.74
CA ALA A 524 -2.78 28.47 6.48
C ALA A 524 -3.07 29.39 5.27
N ARG A 525 -2.48 30.61 5.22
CA ARG A 525 -2.61 31.52 4.07
C ARG A 525 -2.05 30.94 2.76
N SER A 526 -1.00 30.16 2.83
CA SER A 526 -0.41 29.52 1.63
C SER A 526 -1.31 28.45 1.01
N ILE A 527 -2.13 27.80 1.81
CA ILE A 527 -3.13 26.82 1.36
C ILE A 527 -4.31 27.50 0.70
N LEU A 528 -4.83 28.57 1.30
CA LEU A 528 -5.99 29.32 0.78
C LEU A 528 -5.71 30.09 -0.52
N ARG A 529 -4.44 30.38 -0.84
CA ARG A 529 -4.05 31.09 -2.06
C ARG A 529 -3.74 30.18 -3.25
N ARG A 530 -3.81 28.86 -3.07
CA ARG A 530 -3.62 27.85 -4.13
C ARG A 530 -4.93 27.19 -4.50
#